data_29432e11df01b83b9011e5fec0919bff
#
_entry.id   29432e11df01b83b9011e5fec0919bff
#
_cell.length_a   1.000
_cell.length_b   1.000
_cell.length_c   1.000
_cell.angle_alpha   90.00
_cell.angle_beta   90.00
_cell.angle_gamma   90.00
#
_symmetry.space_group_name_H-M   'P 1'
#
loop_
_entity.id
_entity.type
_entity.pdbx_description
1 polymer ?
#
loop_
_entity_poly.entity_id
_entity_poly.type
_entity_poly.pdbx_seq_one_letter_code
_entity_poly.pdbx_strand_id
1 'polypeptide(L)'
;FYRSNPEDPVQEGFEIQLMDNEGFQKKAKKILPPRKLNASFYDGVAPKGEFSNPVGQWNQAELICKGPRVSFSLNGQLAFSINLDDWKEAGKNPDGTTNKFKTALKDLPRTGRIGFQNHGQVVWFKNIKIKKL
;
A
#
# COMPACT_ATOMS: atom_id res chain seq x y z
N PHE A 1 3.79 2.78 5.09
CA PHE A 1 5.04 2.29 4.48
C PHE A 1 5.52 1.03 5.17
N TYR A 2 6.11 0.11 4.43
CA TYR A 2 6.67 -1.13 4.92
C TYR A 2 8.00 -1.45 4.25
N ARG A 3 8.94 -2.08 4.98
CA ARG A 3 10.32 -2.35 4.54
C ARG A 3 11.00 -1.11 3.97
N SER A 4 10.72 0.04 4.59
CA SER A 4 11.20 1.32 4.10
C SER A 4 12.50 1.75 4.75
N ASN A 5 13.31 2.50 4.00
CA ASN A 5 14.35 3.34 4.54
C ASN A 5 13.72 4.66 4.99
N PRO A 6 13.98 5.16 6.21
CA PRO A 6 13.40 6.42 6.68
C PRO A 6 13.88 7.65 5.90
N GLU A 7 15.02 7.57 5.21
CA GLU A 7 15.55 8.67 4.40
C GLU A 7 14.81 8.84 3.07
N ASP A 8 14.38 7.73 2.44
CA ASP A 8 13.52 7.76 1.26
C ASP A 8 12.46 6.63 1.32
N PRO A 9 11.47 6.75 2.19
CA PRO A 9 10.47 5.70 2.38
C PRO A 9 9.59 5.46 1.15
N VAL A 10 9.55 6.44 0.23
CA VAL A 10 8.74 6.37 -0.99
C VAL A 10 9.39 5.50 -2.06
N GLN A 11 10.71 5.52 -2.13
CA GLN A 11 11.48 4.79 -3.15
C GLN A 11 12.12 3.50 -2.62
N GLU A 12 12.52 3.52 -1.35
CA GLU A 12 13.20 2.40 -0.69
C GLU A 12 12.25 1.64 0.25
N GLY A 13 11.07 1.34 -0.23
CA GLY A 13 10.02 0.63 0.47
C GLY A 13 8.77 0.55 -0.39
N PHE A 14 7.67 0.16 0.20
CA PHE A 14 6.37 0.20 -0.47
C PHE A 14 5.28 0.72 0.47
N GLU A 15 4.22 1.18 -0.14
CA GLU A 15 3.13 1.89 0.50
C GLU A 15 1.81 1.14 0.30
N ILE A 16 1.06 0.97 1.39
CA ILE A 16 -0.34 0.58 1.34
C ILE A 16 -1.15 1.86 1.52
N GLN A 17 -1.98 2.18 0.54
CA GLN A 17 -2.81 3.37 0.61
C GLN A 17 -3.94 3.20 1.62
N LEU A 18 -4.08 4.18 2.52
CA LEU A 18 -5.20 4.28 3.46
C LEU A 18 -5.87 5.64 3.28
N MET A 19 -7.10 5.66 2.78
CA MET A 19 -7.81 6.89 2.51
C MET A 19 -9.32 6.68 2.41
N ASP A 20 -10.07 7.77 2.56
CA ASP A 20 -11.45 7.90 2.11
C ASP A 20 -11.46 8.23 0.62
N ASN A 21 -11.74 7.22 -0.22
CA ASN A 21 -11.74 7.38 -1.67
C ASN A 21 -12.74 8.43 -2.14
N GLU A 22 -13.97 8.37 -1.65
CA GLU A 22 -15.06 9.24 -2.08
C GLU A 22 -14.82 10.68 -1.64
N GLY A 23 -14.53 10.88 -0.35
CA GLY A 23 -14.27 12.22 0.21
C GLY A 23 -13.07 12.88 -0.43
N PHE A 24 -11.98 12.13 -0.68
CA PHE A 24 -10.81 12.67 -1.37
C PHE A 24 -11.13 13.08 -2.81
N GLN A 25 -11.75 12.20 -3.60
CA GLN A 25 -12.06 12.47 -5.01
C GLN A 25 -13.03 13.65 -5.17
N LYS A 26 -14.03 13.73 -4.29
CA LYS A 26 -14.98 14.86 -4.24
C LYS A 26 -14.28 16.18 -3.92
N LYS A 27 -13.42 16.19 -2.90
CA LYS A 27 -12.65 17.40 -2.50
C LYS A 27 -11.64 17.82 -3.58
N ALA A 28 -10.92 16.86 -4.14
CA ALA A 28 -9.90 17.10 -5.17
C ALA A 28 -10.51 17.34 -6.57
N LYS A 29 -11.81 17.12 -6.75
CA LYS A 29 -12.49 17.15 -8.07
C LYS A 29 -11.77 16.31 -9.12
N LYS A 30 -11.28 15.14 -8.69
CA LYS A 30 -10.44 14.26 -9.51
C LYS A 30 -10.75 12.79 -9.23
N ILE A 31 -10.94 12.01 -10.28
CA ILE A 31 -11.01 10.55 -10.19
C ILE A 31 -9.57 10.01 -10.11
N LEU A 32 -9.32 9.18 -9.10
CA LEU A 32 -8.03 8.51 -8.96
C LEU A 32 -7.98 7.22 -9.76
N PRO A 33 -6.82 6.89 -10.35
CA PRO A 33 -6.63 5.58 -10.93
C PRO A 33 -6.73 4.48 -9.85
N PRO A 34 -7.21 3.28 -10.19
CA PRO A 34 -7.45 2.20 -9.23
C PRO A 34 -6.26 1.85 -8.33
N ARG A 35 -5.03 1.98 -8.84
CA ARG A 35 -3.80 1.74 -8.07
C ARG A 35 -3.46 2.80 -7.02
N LYS A 36 -4.25 3.87 -6.94
CA LYS A 36 -4.09 4.96 -5.95
C LYS A 36 -5.26 5.01 -4.96
N LEU A 37 -6.20 4.09 -5.06
CA LEU A 37 -7.33 3.98 -4.14
C LEU A 37 -6.93 3.31 -2.82
N ASN A 38 -7.81 3.44 -1.84
CA ASN A 38 -7.66 2.78 -0.54
C ASN A 38 -7.39 1.29 -0.68
N ALA A 39 -6.55 0.73 0.21
CA ALA A 39 -6.11 -0.66 0.21
C ALA A 39 -5.29 -1.10 -1.02
N SER A 40 -4.87 -0.20 -1.91
CA SER A 40 -3.94 -0.52 -3.00
C SER A 40 -2.51 -0.74 -2.49
N PHE A 41 -1.75 -1.58 -3.19
CA PHE A 41 -0.30 -1.47 -3.24
C PHE A 41 0.01 -0.26 -4.12
N TYR A 42 0.28 0.87 -3.48
CA TYR A 42 0.25 2.19 -4.13
C TYR A 42 1.12 2.25 -5.38
N ASP A 43 0.50 2.67 -6.48
CA ASP A 43 1.07 2.78 -7.83
C ASP A 43 1.50 1.44 -8.48
N GLY A 44 1.35 0.33 -7.77
CA GLY A 44 1.66 -1.02 -8.24
C GLY A 44 0.42 -1.85 -8.59
N VAL A 45 -0.43 -2.14 -7.60
CA VAL A 45 -1.59 -3.02 -7.77
C VAL A 45 -2.85 -2.41 -7.16
N ALA A 46 -3.93 -2.42 -7.91
CA ALA A 46 -5.25 -2.03 -7.42
C ALA A 46 -5.79 -3.06 -6.41
N PRO A 47 -6.61 -2.63 -5.44
CA PRO A 47 -7.34 -3.57 -4.60
C PRO A 47 -8.38 -4.34 -5.42
N LYS A 48 -8.72 -5.56 -4.99
CA LYS A 48 -9.74 -6.40 -5.63
C LYS A 48 -11.17 -5.85 -5.48
N GLY A 49 -11.38 -4.92 -4.55
CA GLY A 49 -12.68 -4.32 -4.27
C GLY A 49 -12.58 -3.21 -3.21
N GLU A 50 -13.71 -2.57 -2.94
CA GLU A 50 -13.85 -1.62 -1.84
C GLU A 50 -14.30 -2.38 -0.59
N PHE A 51 -13.45 -2.45 0.42
CA PHE A 51 -13.65 -3.24 1.64
C PHE A 51 -13.73 -2.38 2.89
N SER A 52 -13.77 -1.07 2.74
CA SER A 52 -13.81 -0.13 3.87
C SER A 52 -15.19 -0.09 4.51
N ASN A 53 -15.20 0.04 5.83
CA ASN A 53 -16.38 0.52 6.54
C ASN A 53 -16.60 2.01 6.23
N PRO A 54 -17.82 2.52 6.40
CA PRO A 54 -18.11 3.94 6.25
C PRO A 54 -17.19 4.84 7.06
N VAL A 55 -16.97 6.06 6.57
CA VAL A 55 -16.16 7.08 7.26
C VAL A 55 -16.63 7.26 8.70
N GLY A 56 -15.69 7.37 9.63
CA GLY A 56 -15.96 7.44 11.07
C GLY A 56 -16.02 6.08 11.77
N GLN A 57 -16.01 4.98 11.04
CA GLN A 57 -15.94 3.64 11.60
C GLN A 57 -14.52 3.07 11.52
N TRP A 58 -14.20 2.19 12.48
CA TRP A 58 -12.91 1.50 12.50
C TRP A 58 -12.85 0.44 11.40
N ASN A 59 -11.67 0.36 10.77
CA ASN A 59 -11.29 -0.71 9.86
C ASN A 59 -10.21 -1.56 10.49
N GLN A 60 -10.20 -2.84 10.18
CA GLN A 60 -9.13 -3.76 10.56
C GLN A 60 -8.25 -4.04 9.35
N ALA A 61 -6.96 -3.76 9.47
CA ALA A 61 -5.96 -4.00 8.43
C ALA A 61 -4.99 -5.09 8.85
N GLU A 62 -4.66 -5.99 7.92
CA GLU A 62 -3.64 -7.01 8.10
C GLU A 62 -2.68 -7.00 6.91
N LEU A 63 -1.38 -6.85 7.18
CA LEU A 63 -0.32 -6.93 6.20
C LEU A 63 0.57 -8.13 6.53
N ILE A 64 0.69 -9.07 5.60
CA ILE A 64 1.56 -10.23 5.73
C ILE A 64 2.70 -10.12 4.70
N CYS A 65 3.94 -10.21 5.19
CA CYS A 65 5.14 -10.17 4.36
C CYS A 65 6.04 -11.36 4.67
N LYS A 66 6.13 -12.29 3.73
CA LYS A 66 6.98 -13.48 3.85
C LYS A 66 7.91 -13.58 2.64
N GLY A 67 9.21 -13.29 2.86
CA GLY A 67 10.14 -13.17 1.74
C GLY A 67 9.66 -12.13 0.72
N PRO A 68 9.58 -12.46 -0.57
CA PRO A 68 9.08 -11.53 -1.59
C PRO A 68 7.55 -11.45 -1.63
N ARG A 69 6.83 -12.34 -0.96
CA ARG A 69 5.37 -12.35 -0.97
C ARG A 69 4.80 -11.34 -0.01
N VAL A 70 3.86 -10.54 -0.50
CA VAL A 70 3.13 -9.52 0.26
C VAL A 70 1.65 -9.68 0.01
N SER A 71 0.85 -9.71 1.08
CA SER A 71 -0.60 -9.68 0.99
C SER A 71 -1.17 -8.67 1.98
N PHE A 72 -2.23 -8.01 1.59
CA PHE A 72 -2.96 -7.07 2.41
C PHE A 72 -4.44 -7.39 2.43
N SER A 73 -5.00 -7.43 3.61
CA SER A 73 -6.44 -7.61 3.83
C SER A 73 -7.01 -6.43 4.59
N LEU A 74 -8.21 -6.02 4.22
CA LEU A 74 -8.99 -5.00 4.90
C LEU A 74 -10.33 -5.59 5.32
N ASN A 75 -10.67 -5.48 6.60
CA ASN A 75 -11.89 -6.05 7.20
C ASN A 75 -12.08 -7.56 6.90
N GLY A 76 -10.97 -8.31 6.93
CA GLY A 76 -10.94 -9.76 6.66
C GLY A 76 -11.01 -10.13 5.18
N GLN A 77 -11.10 -9.16 4.26
CA GLN A 77 -11.15 -9.40 2.83
C GLN A 77 -9.82 -9.11 2.15
N LEU A 78 -9.34 -10.04 1.32
CA LEU A 78 -8.05 -9.93 0.63
C LEU A 78 -8.10 -8.84 -0.46
N ALA A 79 -7.45 -7.71 -0.20
CA ALA A 79 -7.35 -6.61 -1.15
C ALA A 79 -6.36 -6.93 -2.27
N PHE A 80 -5.18 -7.45 -1.94
CA PHE A 80 -4.22 -7.95 -2.93
C PHE A 80 -3.28 -9.01 -2.33
N SER A 81 -2.68 -9.79 -3.22
CA SER A 81 -1.56 -10.69 -2.92
C SER A 81 -0.60 -10.68 -4.10
N ILE A 82 0.66 -10.38 -3.85
CA ILE A 82 1.69 -10.15 -4.87
C ILE A 82 3.00 -10.84 -4.52
N ASN A 83 3.85 -11.01 -5.53
CA ASN A 83 5.25 -11.38 -5.36
C ASN A 83 6.13 -10.22 -5.86
N LEU A 84 6.92 -9.58 -5.00
CA LEU A 84 7.78 -8.46 -5.37
C LEU A 84 8.83 -8.81 -6.44
N ASP A 85 9.16 -10.10 -6.59
CA ASP A 85 10.11 -10.57 -7.61
C ASP A 85 9.53 -10.49 -9.04
N ASP A 86 8.21 -10.26 -9.18
CA ASP A 86 7.57 -10.04 -10.48
C ASP A 86 7.87 -8.64 -11.04
N TRP A 87 8.25 -7.65 -10.19
CA TRP A 87 8.69 -6.32 -10.61
C TRP A 87 10.16 -6.31 -10.99
N LYS A 88 10.45 -6.68 -12.24
CA LYS A 88 11.81 -6.91 -12.75
C LYS A 88 12.50 -5.66 -13.26
N GLU A 89 11.75 -4.59 -13.54
CA GLU A 89 12.24 -3.35 -14.14
C GLU A 89 11.82 -2.15 -13.30
N ALA A 90 12.73 -1.16 -13.18
CA ALA A 90 12.42 0.13 -12.57
C ALA A 90 11.33 0.86 -13.40
N GLY A 91 10.41 1.53 -12.72
CA GLY A 91 9.35 2.30 -13.35
C GLY A 91 8.26 1.49 -14.04
N LYS A 92 8.27 0.15 -13.96
CA LYS A 92 7.36 -0.71 -14.70
C LYS A 92 6.70 -1.76 -13.82
N ASN A 93 5.40 -1.90 -13.94
CA ASN A 93 4.63 -2.96 -13.31
C ASN A 93 4.68 -4.26 -14.13
N PRO A 94 4.40 -5.43 -13.52
CA PRO A 94 4.40 -6.71 -14.24
C PRO A 94 3.43 -6.77 -15.43
N ASP A 95 2.37 -5.96 -15.42
CA ASP A 95 1.41 -5.83 -16.53
C ASP A 95 1.85 -4.85 -17.63
N GLY A 96 3.07 -4.31 -17.56
CA GLY A 96 3.65 -3.39 -18.52
C GLY A 96 3.32 -1.92 -18.29
N THR A 97 2.44 -1.57 -17.36
CA THR A 97 2.13 -0.18 -17.04
C THR A 97 3.23 0.48 -16.21
N THR A 98 3.30 1.81 -16.26
CA THR A 98 4.30 2.58 -15.50
C THR A 98 3.96 2.67 -14.01
N ASN A 99 4.99 2.77 -13.17
CA ASN A 99 4.90 3.04 -11.75
C ASN A 99 5.95 4.07 -11.30
N LYS A 100 5.89 4.45 -10.01
CA LYS A 100 6.77 5.48 -9.41
C LYS A 100 8.17 4.96 -9.01
N PHE A 101 8.40 3.65 -8.97
CA PHE A 101 9.60 3.07 -8.38
C PHE A 101 10.82 3.25 -9.28
N LYS A 102 11.86 3.88 -8.76
CA LYS A 102 13.14 4.10 -9.46
C LYS A 102 14.04 2.86 -9.46
N THR A 103 13.71 1.86 -8.64
CA THR A 103 14.39 0.57 -8.54
C THR A 103 13.39 -0.55 -8.75
N ALA A 104 13.79 -1.61 -9.42
CA ALA A 104 12.96 -2.81 -9.54
C ALA A 104 12.67 -3.37 -8.14
N LEU A 105 11.41 -3.70 -7.83
CA LEU A 105 11.08 -4.13 -6.46
C LEU A 105 11.72 -5.46 -6.07
N LYS A 106 12.08 -6.30 -7.05
CA LYS A 106 12.87 -7.53 -6.80
C LYS A 106 14.22 -7.25 -6.14
N ASP A 107 14.79 -6.08 -6.40
CA ASP A 107 16.12 -5.69 -5.94
C ASP A 107 16.10 -4.90 -4.61
N LEU A 108 14.90 -4.51 -4.13
CA LEU A 108 14.76 -3.83 -2.85
C LEU A 108 15.00 -4.79 -1.67
N PRO A 109 15.58 -4.29 -0.56
CA PRO A 109 15.75 -5.07 0.66
C PRO A 109 14.44 -5.70 1.16
N ARG A 110 14.51 -6.91 1.68
CA ARG A 110 13.36 -7.61 2.29
C ARG A 110 13.20 -7.29 3.78
N THR A 111 14.04 -6.39 4.30
CA THR A 111 14.03 -5.86 5.66
C THR A 111 13.92 -4.35 5.62
N GLY A 112 13.45 -3.74 6.68
CA GLY A 112 13.29 -2.30 6.79
C GLY A 112 12.31 -1.94 7.90
N ARG A 113 11.93 -0.67 7.95
CA ARG A 113 11.03 -0.13 8.97
C ARG A 113 9.57 -0.15 8.53
N ILE A 114 8.68 -0.03 9.50
CA ILE A 114 7.26 0.23 9.32
C ILE A 114 7.01 1.67 9.72
N GLY A 115 6.26 2.41 8.91
CA GLY A 115 5.91 3.80 9.17
C GLY A 115 4.47 4.10 8.81
N PHE A 116 3.90 5.07 9.51
CA PHE A 116 2.62 5.67 9.19
C PHE A 116 2.85 7.07 8.63
N GLN A 117 2.27 7.34 7.47
CA GLN A 117 2.40 8.65 6.83
C GLN A 117 1.37 9.63 7.39
N ASN A 118 1.83 10.82 7.77
CA ASN A 118 0.97 11.96 7.96
C ASN A 118 0.87 12.74 6.63
N HIS A 119 -0.34 12.82 6.07
CA HIS A 119 -0.61 13.52 4.82
C HIS A 119 -1.53 14.74 5.01
N GLY A 120 -1.55 15.30 6.23
CA GLY A 120 -2.31 16.51 6.57
C GLY A 120 -3.79 16.29 6.87
N GLN A 121 -4.28 15.05 6.85
CA GLN A 121 -5.61 14.68 7.31
C GLN A 121 -5.53 13.93 8.64
N VAL A 122 -6.60 14.02 9.43
CA VAL A 122 -6.67 13.33 10.72
C VAL A 122 -6.94 11.84 10.47
N VAL A 123 -6.03 11.00 10.98
CA VAL A 123 -6.14 9.54 10.94
C VAL A 123 -5.81 8.99 12.33
N TRP A 124 -6.55 7.99 12.77
CA TRP A 124 -6.30 7.31 14.04
C TRP A 124 -5.89 5.86 13.81
N PHE A 125 -4.90 5.43 14.57
CA PHE A 125 -4.45 4.04 14.61
C PHE A 125 -4.57 3.51 16.03
N LYS A 126 -5.03 2.27 16.20
CA LYS A 126 -5.09 1.58 17.49
C LYS A 126 -4.75 0.10 17.34
N ASN A 127 -4.42 -0.55 18.46
CA ASN A 127 -4.17 -1.99 18.54
C ASN A 127 -3.12 -2.49 17.53
N ILE A 128 -2.07 -1.68 17.30
CA ILE A 128 -0.99 -2.04 16.39
C ILE A 128 -0.23 -3.23 16.95
N LYS A 129 -0.14 -4.31 16.18
CA LYS A 129 0.55 -5.54 16.57
C LYS A 129 1.49 -5.96 15.45
N ILE A 130 2.66 -6.47 15.83
CA ILE A 130 3.65 -7.04 14.91
C ILE A 130 3.96 -8.45 15.37
N LYS A 131 3.97 -9.39 14.45
CA LYS A 131 4.36 -10.78 14.68
C LYS A 131 5.44 -11.17 13.68
N LYS A 132 6.53 -11.73 14.17
CA LYS A 132 7.53 -12.37 13.31
C LYS A 132 6.97 -13.71 12.83
N LEU A 133 7.09 -13.96 11.51
CA LEU A 133 6.65 -15.20 10.86
C LEU A 133 7.82 -16.18 10.72
#